data_e3bbca32a53831cb5456cb815fd829d6
#
_entry.id   e3bbca32a53831cb5456cb815fd829d6
#
_cell.length_a   1.000
_cell.length_b   1.000
_cell.length_c   1.000
_cell.angle_alpha   90.00
_cell.angle_beta   90.00
_cell.angle_gamma   90.00
#
_symmetry.space_group_name_H-M   'P 1'
#
loop_
_entity.id
_entity.type
_entity.pdbx_description
1 polymer ?
#
loop_
_entity_poly.entity_id
_entity_poly.type
_entity_poly.pdbx_seq_one_letter_code
_entity_poly.pdbx_strand_id
1 'polypeptide(L)'
;ITNCISSNDFETAKKCLDIYNSSFGHDEFYTKCSSLLLQSIVPSVSLVCIYNNDEDTSSIFNDIMHHQTYENLNMACISSENFEQEFSEYISSTTDKYICFYDSSHTYEKNRIPILVSMLENVPSANGIICARNFIDSNGSLIAHPDFVYQDMMDDMVFDGKQLLTYSIANNINLYGNLSTILLSTDYIKTLLPLHFNDIPDSMRYVDFLYQLLYPAKIVYTYLPLASTTLSLVSDDAALIKDYVQLLRYYHESNNFLQIPENTADFTCTSQHIPCQKDITFFYTDMGEYYNLKPIADEAIMRGYHVTFTKDLYQSAEIGVYCQHVCHPENSRFSIILLHDLAQGHNRWPNLWELERWNKFDIGIVPGAFWADLWSQCACQYYANPRCGTYQLGYPKSDLVSSQDLLRRVAELREKFHMKYDFSILYAPSWENDGKEDDFITALASLNVNLLIKQAHWSDRYSHIIENIRQMRALHEGKYDNVYYIEPEESIMTALAMCDLVVSDESSVMAEGLMFGKMSIAVTDWLIPDTTPSRFAEVPMDYVIKCQKATLRYHVEQFLAAPESYDSIRQKGAKVISNHGHCCSDIMNAIAYFTTDNPDISLSFLNKRLSSRYSICSMWN
;
A
#
# COMPACT_ATOMS: atom_id res chain seq x y z
N ILE A 1 36.13 27.82 -3.90
CA ILE A 1 34.90 27.49 -3.15
C ILE A 1 33.80 28.51 -3.49
N THR A 2 33.98 29.79 -3.17
CA THR A 2 32.97 30.84 -3.41
C THR A 2 32.54 30.94 -4.87
N ASN A 3 33.44 30.80 -5.82
CA ASN A 3 33.12 30.80 -7.26
C ASN A 3 32.28 29.58 -7.65
N CYS A 4 32.57 28.41 -7.11
CA CYS A 4 31.76 27.21 -7.36
C CYS A 4 30.35 27.34 -6.78
N ILE A 5 30.23 27.93 -5.60
CA ILE A 5 28.91 28.23 -5.00
C ILE A 5 28.12 29.19 -5.89
N SER A 6 28.73 30.25 -6.34
CA SER A 6 28.11 31.25 -7.24
C SER A 6 27.69 30.70 -8.60
N SER A 7 28.33 29.62 -9.07
CA SER A 7 27.98 28.93 -10.32
C SER A 7 27.09 27.68 -10.11
N ASN A 8 26.59 27.47 -8.92
CA ASN A 8 25.80 26.30 -8.54
C ASN A 8 26.53 24.94 -8.70
N ASP A 9 27.85 24.94 -8.73
CA ASP A 9 28.69 23.74 -8.71
C ASP A 9 28.99 23.32 -7.27
N PHE A 10 27.97 22.88 -6.55
CA PHE A 10 28.04 22.57 -5.12
C PHE A 10 28.90 21.33 -4.81
N GLU A 11 28.97 20.38 -5.74
CA GLU A 11 29.80 19.17 -5.56
C GLU A 11 31.29 19.53 -5.55
N THR A 12 31.72 20.36 -6.50
CA THR A 12 33.08 20.88 -6.54
C THR A 12 33.37 21.80 -5.34
N ALA A 13 32.41 22.65 -4.95
CA ALA A 13 32.55 23.50 -3.77
C ALA A 13 32.79 22.68 -2.50
N LYS A 14 32.02 21.60 -2.29
CA LYS A 14 32.16 20.69 -1.16
C LYS A 14 33.52 19.99 -1.15
N LYS A 15 33.95 19.43 -2.29
CA LYS A 15 35.28 18.79 -2.43
C LYS A 15 36.41 19.77 -2.09
N CYS A 16 36.31 21.00 -2.58
CA CYS A 16 37.29 22.04 -2.27
C CYS A 16 37.30 22.42 -0.78
N LEU A 17 36.13 22.42 -0.14
CA LEU A 17 36.00 22.71 1.29
C LEU A 17 36.60 21.59 2.14
N ASP A 18 36.39 20.34 1.76
CA ASP A 18 36.98 19.15 2.42
C ASP A 18 38.51 19.13 2.30
N ILE A 19 39.04 19.48 1.12
CA ILE A 19 40.49 19.63 0.89
C ILE A 19 41.06 20.76 1.76
N TYR A 20 40.35 21.90 1.81
CA TYR A 20 40.76 23.03 2.64
C TYR A 20 40.81 22.66 4.11
N ASN A 21 39.74 22.02 4.63
CA ASN A 21 39.68 21.56 6.00
C ASN A 21 40.82 20.58 6.36
N SER A 22 41.13 19.67 5.44
CA SER A 22 42.21 18.71 5.62
C SER A 22 43.62 19.34 5.68
N SER A 23 43.76 20.52 5.03
CA SER A 23 45.06 21.21 4.91
C SER A 23 45.26 22.30 5.93
N PHE A 24 44.20 23.00 6.33
CA PHE A 24 44.25 24.21 7.15
C PHE A 24 43.40 24.14 8.42
N GLY A 25 42.50 23.12 8.53
CA GLY A 25 41.59 22.97 9.65
C GLY A 25 40.38 23.89 9.62
N HIS A 26 39.64 23.90 10.74
CA HIS A 26 38.44 24.74 10.95
C HIS A 26 38.82 26.16 11.38
N ASP A 27 39.09 27.02 10.42
CA ASP A 27 39.33 28.45 10.64
C ASP A 27 38.09 29.31 10.30
N GLU A 28 38.21 30.61 10.39
CA GLU A 28 37.15 31.57 10.08
C GLU A 28 36.73 31.51 8.60
N PHE A 29 37.68 31.26 7.68
CA PHE A 29 37.41 31.11 6.26
C PHE A 29 36.62 29.84 5.98
N TYR A 30 37.03 28.69 6.58
CA TYR A 30 36.30 27.45 6.49
C TYR A 30 34.85 27.62 6.97
N THR A 31 34.68 28.21 8.15
CA THR A 31 33.35 28.45 8.77
C THR A 31 32.47 29.30 7.87
N LYS A 32 33.02 30.36 7.29
CA LYS A 32 32.29 31.22 6.35
C LYS A 32 31.91 30.50 5.06
N CYS A 33 32.83 29.78 4.44
CA CYS A 33 32.57 29.03 3.22
C CYS A 33 31.61 27.86 3.42
N SER A 34 31.70 27.17 4.55
CA SER A 34 30.79 26.09 4.94
C SER A 34 29.37 26.64 5.14
N SER A 35 29.24 27.78 5.83
CA SER A 35 27.94 28.44 6.01
C SER A 35 27.33 28.89 4.68
N LEU A 36 28.13 29.49 3.77
CA LEU A 36 27.67 29.91 2.46
C LEU A 36 27.23 28.72 1.58
N LEU A 37 28.00 27.65 1.62
CA LEU A 37 27.67 26.41 0.90
C LEU A 37 26.37 25.80 1.43
N LEU A 38 26.23 25.73 2.75
CA LEU A 38 25.04 25.21 3.41
C LEU A 38 23.80 26.04 3.03
N GLN A 39 23.87 27.37 3.13
CA GLN A 39 22.78 28.26 2.74
C GLN A 39 22.38 28.15 1.26
N SER A 40 23.32 27.74 0.39
CA SER A 40 23.08 27.60 -1.03
C SER A 40 22.53 26.23 -1.43
N ILE A 41 22.81 25.19 -0.65
CA ILE A 41 22.37 23.81 -0.90
C ILE A 41 21.07 23.47 -0.16
N VAL A 42 20.96 23.95 1.08
CA VAL A 42 19.82 23.64 1.95
C VAL A 42 18.81 24.77 1.85
N PRO A 43 17.58 24.49 1.37
CA PRO A 43 16.54 25.51 1.27
C PRO A 43 16.26 26.17 2.63
N SER A 44 16.09 27.50 2.64
CA SER A 44 15.74 28.19 3.86
C SER A 44 14.27 27.98 4.23
N VAL A 45 14.02 27.78 5.53
CA VAL A 45 12.67 27.59 6.09
C VAL A 45 12.42 28.61 7.18
N SER A 46 11.30 29.34 7.09
CA SER A 46 10.77 30.11 8.21
C SER A 46 9.87 29.23 9.06
N LEU A 47 10.19 29.11 10.33
CA LEU A 47 9.30 28.53 11.34
C LEU A 47 8.52 29.66 12.02
N VAL A 48 7.24 29.74 11.71
CA VAL A 48 6.33 30.77 12.25
C VAL A 48 5.69 30.25 13.53
N CYS A 49 5.99 30.91 14.62
CA CYS A 49 5.39 30.68 15.94
C CYS A 49 4.24 31.67 16.18
N ILE A 50 3.06 31.15 16.41
CA ILE A 50 1.91 31.97 16.77
C ILE A 50 1.84 31.97 18.31
N TYR A 51 1.87 33.16 18.90
CA TYR A 51 1.89 33.29 20.36
C TYR A 51 0.74 34.18 20.87
N ASN A 52 0.29 33.91 22.08
CA ASN A 52 -0.63 34.79 22.83
C ASN A 52 0.19 35.75 23.69
N ASN A 53 -0.35 36.94 23.98
CA ASN A 53 0.37 38.00 24.67
C ASN A 53 0.91 37.62 26.07
N ASP A 54 0.42 36.57 26.67
CA ASP A 54 0.85 36.06 27.98
C ASP A 54 1.96 34.99 27.90
N GLU A 55 2.40 34.59 26.71
CA GLU A 55 3.40 33.51 26.51
C GLU A 55 4.83 34.09 26.44
N ASP A 56 5.78 33.41 27.10
CA ASP A 56 7.21 33.73 26.99
C ASP A 56 7.80 33.18 25.69
N THR A 57 7.91 34.03 24.69
CA THR A 57 8.50 33.70 23.39
C THR A 57 9.94 33.20 23.49
N SER A 58 10.70 33.60 24.53
CA SER A 58 12.10 33.14 24.73
C SER A 58 12.16 31.67 25.11
N SER A 59 11.19 31.18 25.90
CA SER A 59 11.07 29.76 26.24
C SER A 59 10.72 28.92 25.02
N ILE A 60 9.78 29.38 24.22
CA ILE A 60 9.37 28.70 22.94
C ILE A 60 10.58 28.60 22.01
N PHE A 61 11.36 29.66 21.88
CA PHE A 61 12.56 29.69 21.05
C PHE A 61 13.59 28.63 21.46
N ASN A 62 13.86 28.52 22.74
CA ASN A 62 14.81 27.57 23.29
C ASN A 62 14.35 26.12 23.07
N ASP A 63 13.07 25.85 23.25
CA ASP A 63 12.50 24.54 23.09
C ASP A 63 12.62 24.05 21.61
N ILE A 64 12.27 24.94 20.68
CA ILE A 64 12.37 24.62 19.24
C ILE A 64 13.80 24.34 18.80
N MET A 65 14.76 25.16 19.20
CA MET A 65 16.18 25.03 18.84
C MET A 65 16.78 23.72 19.37
N HIS A 66 16.27 23.18 20.46
CA HIS A 66 16.71 21.89 20.99
C HIS A 66 16.06 20.68 20.32
N HIS A 67 14.92 20.86 19.67
CA HIS A 67 14.10 19.76 19.15
C HIS A 67 14.04 19.68 17.63
N GLN A 68 14.62 20.64 16.87
CA GLN A 68 14.64 20.59 15.41
C GLN A 68 16.07 20.47 14.89
N THR A 69 16.26 19.64 13.86
CA THR A 69 17.59 19.32 13.30
C THR A 69 17.88 20.04 11.97
N TYR A 70 17.01 20.95 11.55
CA TYR A 70 17.17 21.62 10.26
C TYR A 70 18.16 22.80 10.36
N GLU A 71 19.17 22.80 9.52
CA GLU A 71 20.32 23.71 9.64
C GLU A 71 20.06 25.13 9.11
N ASN A 72 19.16 25.29 8.13
CA ASN A 72 18.83 26.60 7.53
C ASN A 72 17.42 27.05 7.94
N LEU A 73 17.22 27.17 9.25
CA LEU A 73 15.94 27.51 9.89
C LEU A 73 15.95 28.93 10.44
N ASN A 74 15.04 29.76 9.97
CA ASN A 74 14.73 31.07 10.51
C ASN A 74 13.45 31.02 11.34
N MET A 75 13.34 31.87 12.35
CA MET A 75 12.17 31.89 13.24
C MET A 75 11.49 33.24 13.20
N ALA A 76 10.17 33.21 13.16
CA ALA A 76 9.32 34.39 13.26
C ALA A 76 8.24 34.16 14.34
N CYS A 77 8.06 35.15 15.22
CA CYS A 77 6.97 35.17 16.19
C CYS A 77 5.91 36.15 15.71
N ILE A 78 4.67 35.68 15.64
CA ILE A 78 3.52 36.48 15.17
C ILE A 78 2.43 36.43 16.24
N SER A 79 1.92 37.61 16.63
CA SER A 79 0.87 37.68 17.62
C SER A 79 -0.46 37.12 17.09
N SER A 80 -1.12 36.35 17.93
CA SER A 80 -2.47 35.83 17.60
C SER A 80 -3.52 36.94 17.45
N GLU A 81 -3.35 38.08 18.17
CA GLU A 81 -4.28 39.21 18.11
C GLU A 81 -4.19 39.98 16.79
N ASN A 82 -2.97 40.15 16.24
CA ASN A 82 -2.72 40.88 14.99
C ASN A 82 -2.26 39.98 13.85
N PHE A 83 -2.62 38.70 13.90
CA PHE A 83 -2.07 37.67 13.04
C PHE A 83 -2.15 38.01 11.55
N GLU A 84 -3.28 38.49 11.06
CA GLU A 84 -3.51 38.79 9.64
C GLU A 84 -2.50 39.81 9.11
N GLN A 85 -2.33 40.92 9.86
CA GLN A 85 -1.44 42.01 9.46
C GLN A 85 0.03 41.56 9.57
N GLU A 86 0.44 41.05 10.74
CA GLU A 86 1.83 40.69 11.01
C GLU A 86 2.29 39.55 10.08
N PHE A 87 1.43 38.54 9.81
CA PHE A 87 1.74 37.47 8.89
C PHE A 87 1.90 37.99 7.45
N SER A 88 1.00 38.86 6.99
CA SER A 88 1.08 39.43 5.64
C SER A 88 2.33 40.28 5.44
N GLU A 89 2.70 41.10 6.47
CA GLU A 89 3.92 41.89 6.45
C GLU A 89 5.17 41.00 6.45
N TYR A 90 5.18 39.95 7.28
CA TYR A 90 6.28 39.00 7.35
C TYR A 90 6.47 38.25 6.01
N ILE A 91 5.41 37.67 5.47
CA ILE A 91 5.47 36.94 4.18
C ILE A 91 5.92 37.85 3.05
N SER A 92 5.48 39.10 3.01
CA SER A 92 5.89 40.06 1.99
C SER A 92 7.39 40.38 2.04
N SER A 93 8.00 40.36 3.22
CA SER A 93 9.39 40.73 3.45
C SER A 93 10.37 39.56 3.47
N THR A 94 9.91 38.35 3.81
CA THR A 94 10.82 37.19 3.92
C THR A 94 11.32 36.72 2.57
N THR A 95 12.58 36.25 2.57
CA THR A 95 13.25 35.62 1.41
C THR A 95 13.39 34.10 1.57
N ASP A 96 12.88 33.55 2.67
CA ASP A 96 12.94 32.11 2.90
C ASP A 96 12.10 31.34 1.88
N LYS A 97 12.60 30.20 1.47
CA LYS A 97 11.94 29.41 0.42
C LYS A 97 10.63 28.79 0.88
N TYR A 98 10.57 28.35 2.14
CA TYR A 98 9.43 27.67 2.72
C TYR A 98 8.98 28.28 4.04
N ILE A 99 7.69 28.13 4.32
CA ILE A 99 7.05 28.50 5.59
C ILE A 99 6.52 27.22 6.23
N CYS A 100 6.84 27.05 7.51
CA CYS A 100 6.34 26.01 8.39
C CYS A 100 5.80 26.66 9.66
N PHE A 101 4.88 26.02 10.36
CA PHE A 101 4.31 26.59 11.59
C PHE A 101 4.67 25.75 12.81
N TYR A 102 4.71 26.42 13.94
CA TYR A 102 4.89 25.84 15.26
C TYR A 102 3.73 26.22 16.17
N ASP A 103 3.18 25.26 16.85
CA ASP A 103 2.13 25.39 17.85
C ASP A 103 2.58 24.66 19.11
N SER A 104 2.64 25.35 20.25
CA SER A 104 3.12 24.80 21.51
C SER A 104 2.24 23.67 22.08
N SER A 105 1.00 23.55 21.61
CA SER A 105 0.09 22.45 21.98
C SER A 105 0.41 21.11 21.31
N HIS A 106 1.40 21.08 20.42
CA HIS A 106 1.79 19.93 19.65
C HIS A 106 3.23 19.50 19.94
N THR A 107 3.50 18.23 19.76
CA THR A 107 4.88 17.71 19.75
C THR A 107 5.29 17.34 18.33
N TYR A 108 6.58 17.37 18.05
CA TYR A 108 7.12 17.23 16.71
C TYR A 108 8.26 16.23 16.66
N GLU A 109 8.33 15.46 15.58
CA GLU A 109 9.50 14.66 15.28
C GLU A 109 10.69 15.56 14.94
N LYS A 110 11.89 15.23 15.45
CA LYS A 110 13.11 16.01 15.24
C LYS A 110 13.43 16.24 13.76
N ASN A 111 13.12 15.26 12.94
CA ASN A 111 13.40 15.25 11.50
C ASN A 111 12.20 15.73 10.66
N ARG A 112 11.17 16.34 11.27
CA ARG A 112 9.97 16.78 10.54
C ARG A 112 10.33 17.72 9.39
N ILE A 113 11.03 18.81 9.67
CA ILE A 113 11.34 19.83 8.64
C ILE A 113 12.23 19.27 7.53
N PRO A 114 13.37 18.58 7.81
CA PRO A 114 14.19 17.98 6.75
C PRO A 114 13.43 17.00 5.87
N ILE A 115 12.55 16.18 6.44
CA ILE A 115 11.73 15.23 5.68
C ILE A 115 10.76 15.98 4.77
N LEU A 116 9.99 16.92 5.30
CA LEU A 116 9.01 17.69 4.53
C LEU A 116 9.68 18.46 3.38
N VAL A 117 10.81 19.13 3.64
CA VAL A 117 11.57 19.84 2.60
C VAL A 117 12.05 18.88 1.52
N SER A 118 12.69 17.77 1.89
CA SER A 118 13.20 16.78 0.94
C SER A 118 12.09 16.22 0.04
N MET A 119 10.93 15.92 0.60
CA MET A 119 9.80 15.40 -0.17
C MET A 119 9.22 16.45 -1.11
N LEU A 120 9.08 17.69 -0.64
CA LEU A 120 8.54 18.77 -1.48
C LEU A 120 9.48 19.15 -2.62
N GLU A 121 10.81 19.14 -2.40
CA GLU A 121 11.81 19.39 -3.45
C GLU A 121 11.75 18.35 -4.57
N ASN A 122 11.34 17.13 -4.27
CA ASN A 122 11.16 16.07 -5.27
C ASN A 122 9.88 16.25 -6.12
N VAL A 123 9.00 17.19 -5.76
CA VAL A 123 7.76 17.46 -6.49
C VAL A 123 7.66 18.98 -6.84
N PRO A 124 8.43 19.48 -7.81
CA PRO A 124 8.52 20.91 -8.10
C PRO A 124 7.19 21.57 -8.49
N SER A 125 6.20 20.78 -8.90
CA SER A 125 4.86 21.27 -9.24
C SER A 125 3.95 21.51 -8.04
N ALA A 126 4.34 21.04 -6.85
CA ALA A 126 3.55 21.19 -5.63
C ALA A 126 3.84 22.54 -4.95
N ASN A 127 2.81 23.09 -4.32
CA ASN A 127 2.88 24.35 -3.58
C ASN A 127 3.21 24.12 -2.10
N GLY A 128 3.03 22.91 -1.60
CA GLY A 128 3.31 22.57 -0.23
C GLY A 128 3.14 21.07 0.04
N ILE A 129 3.38 20.71 1.29
CA ILE A 129 3.26 19.34 1.79
C ILE A 129 2.55 19.33 3.14
N ILE A 130 1.73 18.31 3.35
CA ILE A 130 1.05 18.01 4.62
C ILE A 130 1.56 16.65 5.10
N CYS A 131 1.91 16.54 6.38
CA CYS A 131 2.20 15.24 7.01
C CYS A 131 1.02 14.73 7.83
N ALA A 132 0.97 13.42 7.99
CA ALA A 132 0.12 12.78 8.98
C ALA A 132 0.49 13.21 10.41
N ARG A 133 -0.41 12.97 11.36
CA ARG A 133 -0.21 13.27 12.77
C ARG A 133 -0.68 12.13 13.65
N ASN A 134 -0.02 11.93 14.76
CA ASN A 134 -0.50 11.08 15.83
C ASN A 134 -1.47 11.85 16.74
N PHE A 135 -2.34 11.12 17.41
CA PHE A 135 -3.16 11.63 18.50
C PHE A 135 -2.68 10.97 19.80
N ILE A 136 -2.38 11.79 20.81
CA ILE A 136 -1.83 11.32 22.08
C ILE A 136 -2.66 11.87 23.25
N ASP A 137 -2.70 11.13 24.35
CA ASP A 137 -3.27 11.61 25.60
C ASP A 137 -2.28 12.53 26.37
N SER A 138 -2.72 13.04 27.51
CA SER A 138 -1.88 13.89 28.38
C SER A 138 -0.62 13.17 28.92
N ASN A 139 -0.55 11.83 28.80
CA ASN A 139 0.59 11.03 29.22
C ASN A 139 1.53 10.68 28.03
N GLY A 140 1.20 11.13 26.83
CA GLY A 140 1.93 10.83 25.59
C GLY A 140 1.60 9.47 24.98
N SER A 141 0.57 8.77 25.45
CA SER A 141 0.14 7.49 24.90
C SER A 141 -0.72 7.72 23.66
N LEU A 142 -0.52 6.90 22.61
CA LEU A 142 -1.31 6.98 21.38
C LEU A 142 -2.79 6.73 21.66
N ILE A 143 -3.62 7.61 21.10
CA ILE A 143 -5.08 7.50 21.13
C ILE A 143 -5.57 7.24 19.72
N ALA A 144 -6.54 6.35 19.60
CA ALA A 144 -7.25 6.17 18.35
C ALA A 144 -8.17 7.38 18.06
N HIS A 145 -8.05 7.93 16.87
CA HIS A 145 -8.87 9.04 16.41
C HIS A 145 -9.41 8.74 15.01
N PRO A 146 -10.67 9.12 14.69
CA PRO A 146 -11.24 8.89 13.36
C PRO A 146 -10.37 9.42 12.22
N ASP A 147 -9.75 10.59 12.38
CA ASP A 147 -8.89 11.17 11.35
C ASP A 147 -7.64 10.32 11.07
N PHE A 148 -7.15 9.57 12.05
CA PHE A 148 -5.99 8.69 11.89
C PHE A 148 -6.22 7.62 10.81
N VAL A 149 -7.42 7.05 10.77
CA VAL A 149 -7.83 6.05 9.77
C VAL A 149 -7.66 6.55 8.34
N TYR A 150 -7.86 7.84 8.13
CA TYR A 150 -7.86 8.45 6.81
C TYR A 150 -6.52 9.07 6.44
N GLN A 151 -5.66 9.36 7.41
CA GLN A 151 -4.29 9.79 7.16
C GLN A 151 -3.46 8.69 6.48
N ASP A 152 -3.80 7.44 6.73
CA ASP A 152 -3.19 6.28 6.10
C ASP A 152 -3.57 6.06 4.62
N MET A 153 -4.50 6.84 4.10
CA MET A 153 -4.99 6.62 2.74
C MET A 153 -4.07 7.11 1.64
N MET A 154 -3.01 7.83 1.99
CA MET A 154 -2.32 8.65 1.02
C MET A 154 -0.80 8.55 1.19
N ASP A 155 -0.14 7.82 0.30
CA ASP A 155 1.30 7.78 0.22
C ASP A 155 1.78 8.77 -0.84
N ASP A 156 2.59 9.76 -0.43
CA ASP A 156 3.32 10.69 -1.31
C ASP A 156 2.55 11.16 -2.56
N MET A 157 1.25 11.35 -2.43
CA MET A 157 0.39 11.75 -3.53
C MET A 157 0.31 13.27 -3.62
N VAL A 158 0.29 13.77 -4.85
CA VAL A 158 0.00 15.17 -5.12
C VAL A 158 -1.51 15.34 -5.28
N PHE A 159 -2.11 16.14 -4.41
CA PHE A 159 -3.51 16.49 -4.46
C PHE A 159 -3.70 17.89 -5.01
N ASP A 160 -4.80 18.07 -5.73
CA ASP A 160 -5.45 19.37 -5.81
C ASP A 160 -6.11 19.64 -4.45
N GLY A 161 -5.85 20.79 -3.82
CA GLY A 161 -6.39 21.14 -2.51
C GLY A 161 -7.93 21.11 -2.48
N LYS A 162 -8.56 21.42 -3.61
CA LYS A 162 -10.01 21.30 -3.77
C LYS A 162 -10.50 19.85 -3.66
N GLN A 163 -9.75 18.89 -4.22
CA GLN A 163 -10.08 17.46 -4.10
C GLN A 163 -9.93 17.00 -2.64
N LEU A 164 -8.84 17.41 -1.98
CA LEU A 164 -8.60 17.08 -0.59
C LEU A 164 -9.71 17.65 0.32
N LEU A 165 -10.14 18.88 0.07
CA LEU A 165 -11.26 19.49 0.78
C LEU A 165 -12.55 18.71 0.57
N THR A 166 -12.90 18.42 -0.68
CA THR A 166 -14.11 17.66 -1.03
C THR A 166 -14.14 16.31 -0.31
N TYR A 167 -13.01 15.63 -0.30
CA TYR A 167 -12.88 14.34 0.39
C TYR A 167 -13.02 14.48 1.92
N SER A 168 -12.41 15.50 2.52
CA SER A 168 -12.51 15.80 3.95
C SER A 168 -13.96 16.03 4.37
N ILE A 169 -14.70 16.84 3.60
CA ILE A 169 -16.12 17.13 3.85
C ILE A 169 -16.98 15.87 3.70
N ALA A 170 -16.77 15.11 2.61
CA ALA A 170 -17.55 13.92 2.30
C ALA A 170 -17.45 12.85 3.41
N ASN A 171 -16.32 12.74 4.06
CA ASN A 171 -16.05 11.71 5.08
C ASN A 171 -16.14 12.25 6.52
N ASN A 172 -16.47 13.52 6.74
CA ASN A 172 -16.46 14.19 8.05
C ASN A 172 -15.11 14.04 8.78
N ILE A 173 -14.00 14.25 8.06
CA ILE A 173 -12.64 14.10 8.58
C ILE A 173 -11.82 15.34 8.30
N ASN A 174 -10.80 15.57 9.10
CA ASN A 174 -9.83 16.63 8.88
C ASN A 174 -8.52 16.09 8.30
N LEU A 175 -8.43 16.03 6.97
CA LEU A 175 -7.21 15.65 6.28
C LEU A 175 -6.19 16.80 6.16
N TYR A 176 -6.60 18.03 6.31
CA TYR A 176 -5.67 19.17 6.31
C TYR A 176 -4.77 19.19 7.55
N GLY A 177 -5.16 18.46 8.60
CA GLY A 177 -4.47 18.53 9.86
C GLY A 177 -4.70 19.89 10.55
N ASN A 178 -3.62 20.49 10.98
CA ASN A 178 -3.56 21.85 11.53
C ASN A 178 -2.30 22.55 11.02
N LEU A 179 -2.07 23.77 11.46
CA LEU A 179 -0.88 24.53 11.05
C LEU A 179 0.44 23.79 11.33
N SER A 180 0.48 22.95 12.35
CA SER A 180 1.67 22.18 12.73
C SER A 180 2.05 21.08 11.74
N THR A 181 1.15 20.68 10.84
CA THR A 181 1.38 19.57 9.90
C THR A 181 1.84 20.01 8.52
N ILE A 182 1.88 21.32 8.25
CA ILE A 182 2.11 21.84 6.90
C ILE A 182 3.47 22.52 6.73
N LEU A 183 3.98 22.46 5.48
CA LEU A 183 5.08 23.27 4.98
C LEU A 183 4.72 23.74 3.58
N LEU A 184 4.80 25.04 3.33
CA LEU A 184 4.33 25.69 2.09
C LEU A 184 5.44 26.51 1.44
N SER A 185 5.40 26.62 0.12
CA SER A 185 6.25 27.53 -0.63
C SER A 185 5.91 28.98 -0.30
N THR A 186 6.91 29.78 0.06
CA THR A 186 6.74 31.21 0.35
C THR A 186 6.25 31.97 -0.88
N ASP A 187 6.80 31.67 -2.06
CA ASP A 187 6.38 32.33 -3.30
C ASP A 187 4.92 32.04 -3.61
N TYR A 188 4.47 30.81 -3.32
CA TYR A 188 3.06 30.47 -3.47
C TYR A 188 2.19 31.29 -2.50
N ILE A 189 2.54 31.38 -1.22
CA ILE A 189 1.76 32.15 -0.24
C ILE A 189 1.70 33.64 -0.65
N LYS A 190 2.79 34.20 -1.19
CA LYS A 190 2.81 35.58 -1.71
C LYS A 190 1.77 35.82 -2.79
N THR A 191 1.43 34.79 -3.60
CA THR A 191 0.39 34.94 -4.64
C THR A 191 -1.03 35.04 -4.07
N LEU A 192 -1.23 34.65 -2.82
CA LEU A 192 -2.53 34.62 -2.14
C LEU A 192 -2.81 35.90 -1.33
N LEU A 193 -1.79 36.75 -1.11
CA LEU A 193 -1.94 37.95 -0.29
C LEU A 193 -2.82 39.01 -0.99
N PRO A 194 -3.61 39.79 -0.22
CA PRO A 194 -3.80 39.69 1.22
C PRO A 194 -4.75 38.55 1.62
N LEU A 195 -4.39 37.82 2.67
CA LEU A 195 -5.28 36.84 3.31
C LEU A 195 -6.20 37.57 4.28
N HIS A 196 -7.46 37.26 4.27
CA HIS A 196 -8.45 37.90 5.12
C HIS A 196 -9.17 36.87 5.99
N PHE A 197 -9.21 37.11 7.29
CA PHE A 197 -10.11 36.36 8.16
C PHE A 197 -11.54 36.94 8.03
N ASN A 198 -12.45 36.08 7.62
CA ASN A 198 -13.86 36.45 7.60
C ASN A 198 -14.38 36.60 9.05
N ASP A 199 -15.60 37.17 9.26
CA ASP A 199 -16.27 37.23 10.54
C ASP A 199 -16.64 35.83 11.08
N ILE A 200 -15.62 35.10 11.51
CA ILE A 200 -15.67 33.72 11.97
C ILE A 200 -15.29 33.67 13.45
N PRO A 201 -15.86 32.74 14.24
CA PRO A 201 -15.48 32.57 15.63
C PRO A 201 -13.97 32.34 15.77
N ASP A 202 -13.35 32.91 16.80
CA ASP A 202 -11.89 32.82 17.02
C ASP A 202 -11.37 31.38 17.04
N SER A 203 -12.16 30.43 17.53
CA SER A 203 -11.84 29.00 17.52
C SER A 203 -11.67 28.40 16.12
N MET A 204 -12.21 29.03 15.08
CA MET A 204 -12.17 28.57 13.70
C MET A 204 -11.24 29.39 12.80
N ARG A 205 -10.67 30.47 13.31
CA ARG A 205 -9.84 31.40 12.54
C ARG A 205 -8.68 30.70 11.83
N TYR A 206 -7.99 29.79 12.52
CA TYR A 206 -6.88 29.04 11.92
C TYR A 206 -7.31 27.97 10.93
N VAL A 207 -8.53 27.47 11.05
CA VAL A 207 -9.11 26.53 10.07
C VAL A 207 -9.42 27.27 8.78
N ASP A 208 -10.00 28.46 8.88
CA ASP A 208 -10.24 29.35 7.73
C ASP A 208 -8.94 29.74 7.03
N PHE A 209 -7.93 30.10 7.80
CA PHE A 209 -6.61 30.40 7.29
C PHE A 209 -5.99 29.22 6.53
N LEU A 210 -6.05 28.00 7.08
CA LEU A 210 -5.62 26.80 6.39
C LEU A 210 -6.39 26.57 5.09
N TYR A 211 -7.69 26.79 5.13
CA TYR A 211 -8.52 26.66 3.94
C TYR A 211 -8.05 27.60 2.81
N GLN A 212 -7.83 28.87 3.12
CA GLN A 212 -7.35 29.83 2.12
C GLN A 212 -5.99 29.46 1.54
N LEU A 213 -5.10 28.87 2.34
CA LEU A 213 -3.78 28.43 1.90
C LEU A 213 -3.83 27.15 1.07
N LEU A 214 -4.69 26.21 1.42
CA LEU A 214 -4.64 24.85 0.86
C LEU A 214 -5.62 24.63 -0.30
N TYR A 215 -6.74 25.33 -0.32
CA TYR A 215 -7.78 25.15 -1.34
C TYR A 215 -7.28 25.35 -2.78
N PRO A 216 -6.53 26.42 -3.12
CA PRO A 216 -6.02 26.60 -4.48
C PRO A 216 -4.67 25.90 -4.73
N ALA A 217 -4.11 25.20 -3.74
CA ALA A 217 -2.78 24.61 -3.79
C ALA A 217 -2.76 23.24 -4.45
N LYS A 218 -1.60 22.88 -5.02
CA LYS A 218 -1.20 21.50 -5.23
C LYS A 218 -0.41 21.04 -4.02
N ILE A 219 -0.86 20.01 -3.34
CA ILE A 219 -0.33 19.57 -2.06
C ILE A 219 0.20 18.13 -2.17
N VAL A 220 1.43 17.92 -1.73
CA VAL A 220 1.93 16.59 -1.40
C VAL A 220 1.37 16.18 -0.05
N TYR A 221 0.89 14.99 0.08
CA TYR A 221 0.54 14.40 1.37
C TYR A 221 1.52 13.28 1.69
N THR A 222 2.11 13.31 2.89
CA THR A 222 2.90 12.19 3.39
C THR A 222 2.21 11.56 4.60
N TYR A 223 2.19 10.24 4.59
CA TYR A 223 1.65 9.41 5.67
C TYR A 223 2.50 9.41 6.94
N LEU A 224 3.72 9.93 6.86
CA LEU A 224 4.61 9.95 8.02
C LEU A 224 4.02 10.83 9.13
N PRO A 225 3.77 10.31 10.34
CA PRO A 225 3.22 11.09 11.44
C PRO A 225 4.33 11.93 12.09
N LEU A 226 4.65 13.05 11.47
CA LEU A 226 5.77 13.93 11.89
C LEU A 226 5.35 14.96 12.95
N ALA A 227 4.09 14.97 13.35
CA ALA A 227 3.55 15.77 14.45
C ALA A 227 2.61 14.92 15.29
N SER A 228 2.41 15.31 16.56
CA SER A 228 1.43 14.68 17.44
C SER A 228 0.56 15.74 18.09
N THR A 229 -0.76 15.52 18.09
CA THR A 229 -1.77 16.37 18.71
C THR A 229 -2.18 15.77 20.04
N THR A 230 -2.08 16.52 21.13
CA THR A 230 -2.57 16.08 22.43
C THR A 230 -4.07 16.31 22.53
N LEU A 231 -4.82 15.22 22.76
CA LEU A 231 -6.26 15.30 23.01
C LEU A 231 -6.53 15.26 24.49
N SER A 232 -7.33 16.20 24.98
CA SER A 232 -7.86 16.10 26.34
C SER A 232 -9.03 15.13 26.33
N LEU A 233 -9.02 14.12 27.21
CA LEU A 233 -10.11 13.11 27.35
C LEU A 233 -11.50 13.71 27.66
N VAL A 234 -11.61 15.02 27.78
CA VAL A 234 -12.81 15.75 28.21
C VAL A 234 -13.32 16.72 27.16
N SER A 235 -12.66 16.92 26.03
CA SER A 235 -13.11 17.90 25.06
C SER A 235 -13.97 17.30 23.95
N ASP A 236 -14.96 18.08 23.58
CA ASP A 236 -15.89 17.94 22.47
C ASP A 236 -15.22 17.86 21.07
N ASP A 237 -14.22 16.98 20.90
CA ASP A 237 -13.54 16.85 19.60
C ASP A 237 -14.51 16.46 18.47
N ALA A 238 -15.55 15.69 18.79
CA ALA A 238 -16.65 15.45 17.87
C ALA A 238 -17.42 16.74 17.51
N ALA A 239 -17.50 17.70 18.44
CA ALA A 239 -18.09 19.01 18.17
C ALA A 239 -17.15 19.84 17.29
N LEU A 240 -15.86 19.82 17.55
CA LEU A 240 -14.84 20.56 16.78
C LEU A 240 -14.74 20.06 15.32
N ILE A 241 -14.80 18.75 15.11
CA ILE A 241 -14.88 18.14 13.76
C ILE A 241 -16.20 18.53 13.08
N LYS A 242 -17.30 18.48 13.81
CA LYS A 242 -18.61 18.88 13.31
C LYS A 242 -18.64 20.36 12.92
N ASP A 243 -18.07 21.22 13.74
CA ASP A 243 -17.97 22.66 13.50
C ASP A 243 -17.03 22.96 12.32
N TYR A 244 -15.94 22.23 12.18
CA TYR A 244 -15.06 22.29 11.02
C TYR A 244 -15.78 21.93 9.72
N VAL A 245 -16.53 20.83 9.71
CA VAL A 245 -17.32 20.41 8.55
C VAL A 245 -18.45 21.41 8.25
N GLN A 246 -19.05 22.00 9.28
CA GLN A 246 -20.05 23.06 9.10
C GLN A 246 -19.44 24.33 8.50
N LEU A 247 -18.22 24.70 8.93
CA LEU A 247 -17.49 25.82 8.36
C LEU A 247 -17.18 25.57 6.87
N LEU A 248 -16.70 24.38 6.54
CA LEU A 248 -16.43 24.01 5.15
C LEU A 248 -17.69 24.00 4.30
N ARG A 249 -18.85 23.58 4.84
CA ARG A 249 -20.15 23.68 4.18
C ARG A 249 -20.59 25.14 4.02
N TYR A 250 -20.40 25.97 5.02
CA TYR A 250 -20.69 27.40 4.94
C TYR A 250 -19.88 28.08 3.81
N TYR A 251 -18.60 27.81 3.69
CA TYR A 251 -17.77 28.32 2.59
C TYR A 251 -18.25 27.83 1.25
N HIS A 252 -18.65 26.59 1.16
CA HIS A 252 -19.19 26.01 -0.03
C HIS A 252 -20.48 26.73 -0.48
N GLU A 253 -21.41 26.89 0.43
CA GLU A 253 -22.71 27.53 0.17
C GLU A 253 -22.55 29.02 -0.17
N SER A 254 -21.61 29.70 0.49
CA SER A 254 -21.38 31.14 0.30
C SER A 254 -20.69 31.48 -1.03
N ASN A 255 -19.86 30.59 -1.55
CA ASN A 255 -18.99 30.85 -2.69
C ASN A 255 -19.31 30.06 -3.96
N ASN A 256 -20.30 29.20 -3.97
CA ASN A 256 -20.68 28.33 -5.11
C ASN A 256 -19.52 27.44 -5.63
N PHE A 257 -18.52 27.13 -4.80
CA PHE A 257 -17.29 26.46 -5.24
C PHE A 257 -17.38 24.95 -5.36
N LEU A 258 -18.29 24.32 -4.63
CA LEU A 258 -18.44 22.87 -4.64
C LEU A 258 -19.94 22.52 -4.82
N GLN A 259 -20.25 21.60 -5.70
CA GLN A 259 -21.55 20.92 -5.70
C GLN A 259 -21.43 19.73 -4.72
N ILE A 260 -21.77 19.93 -3.45
CA ILE A 260 -21.90 18.83 -2.50
C ILE A 260 -23.29 18.22 -2.72
N PRO A 261 -23.41 16.94 -3.02
CA PRO A 261 -24.72 16.28 -3.09
C PRO A 261 -25.45 16.41 -1.75
N GLU A 262 -26.77 16.64 -1.79
CA GLU A 262 -27.61 16.83 -0.60
C GLU A 262 -27.64 15.61 0.33
N ASN A 263 -27.17 14.44 -0.12
CA ASN A 263 -27.15 13.19 0.61
C ASN A 263 -25.72 12.70 0.82
N THR A 264 -25.18 12.89 2.01
CA THR A 264 -23.83 12.39 2.38
C THR A 264 -23.68 10.86 2.35
N ALA A 265 -24.79 10.12 2.24
CA ALA A 265 -24.78 8.67 2.06
C ALA A 265 -24.38 8.25 0.63
N ASP A 266 -24.51 9.12 -0.37
CA ASP A 266 -24.20 8.85 -1.78
C ASP A 266 -22.78 9.26 -2.19
N PHE A 267 -21.95 9.72 -1.26
CA PHE A 267 -20.54 10.04 -1.51
C PHE A 267 -19.66 8.80 -1.74
N THR A 268 -20.23 7.63 -1.71
CA THR A 268 -19.53 6.44 -2.15
C THR A 268 -19.27 6.51 -3.65
N CYS A 269 -18.06 6.91 -4.02
CA CYS A 269 -17.46 6.73 -5.35
C CYS A 269 -17.89 7.59 -6.54
N THR A 270 -19.00 8.32 -6.52
CA THR A 270 -19.46 9.10 -7.69
C THR A 270 -18.58 10.31 -8.03
N SER A 271 -17.74 10.78 -7.10
CA SER A 271 -16.80 11.89 -7.33
C SER A 271 -15.46 11.50 -7.94
N GLN A 272 -15.21 10.21 -8.16
CA GLN A 272 -13.92 9.69 -8.64
C GLN A 272 -14.01 9.01 -10.01
N HIS A 273 -14.95 9.41 -10.84
CA HIS A 273 -14.97 8.96 -12.23
C HIS A 273 -13.75 9.53 -12.97
N ILE A 274 -12.92 8.65 -13.50
CA ILE A 274 -11.69 8.99 -14.23
C ILE A 274 -11.86 8.48 -15.67
N PRO A 275 -12.36 9.29 -16.60
CA PRO A 275 -12.56 8.85 -17.97
C PRO A 275 -11.25 8.39 -18.58
N CYS A 276 -11.21 7.15 -19.04
CA CYS A 276 -10.05 6.55 -19.71
C CYS A 276 -10.42 6.07 -21.10
N GLN A 277 -9.43 5.97 -21.98
CA GLN A 277 -9.57 5.21 -23.21
C GLN A 277 -9.67 3.71 -22.88
N LYS A 278 -10.22 2.92 -23.80
CA LYS A 278 -10.34 1.46 -23.63
C LYS A 278 -9.00 0.74 -23.90
N ASP A 279 -7.94 1.24 -23.28
CA ASP A 279 -6.59 0.68 -23.35
C ASP A 279 -6.17 0.21 -21.96
N ILE A 280 -5.97 -1.11 -21.82
CA ILE A 280 -5.56 -1.72 -20.54
C ILE A 280 -4.16 -2.29 -20.67
N THR A 281 -3.28 -1.93 -19.75
CA THR A 281 -1.94 -2.47 -19.64
C THR A 281 -1.82 -3.32 -18.36
N PHE A 282 -1.42 -4.57 -18.54
CA PHE A 282 -1.16 -5.53 -17.46
C PHE A 282 0.34 -5.58 -17.18
N PHE A 283 0.71 -5.24 -15.95
CA PHE A 283 2.10 -5.19 -15.49
C PHE A 283 2.47 -6.47 -14.76
N TYR A 284 3.55 -7.11 -15.15
CA TYR A 284 4.01 -8.36 -14.54
C TYR A 284 5.55 -8.45 -14.55
N THR A 285 6.12 -9.16 -13.59
CA THR A 285 7.57 -9.44 -13.51
C THR A 285 7.90 -10.88 -13.83
N ASP A 286 7.02 -11.79 -13.47
CA ASP A 286 7.17 -13.23 -13.71
C ASP A 286 5.93 -13.88 -14.33
N MET A 287 6.05 -15.15 -14.69
CA MET A 287 4.97 -15.88 -15.36
C MET A 287 3.81 -16.23 -14.42
N GLY A 288 4.03 -16.33 -13.11
CA GLY A 288 2.96 -16.55 -12.13
C GLY A 288 1.97 -15.38 -12.13
N GLU A 289 2.50 -14.15 -12.13
CA GLU A 289 1.71 -12.92 -12.24
C GLU A 289 0.99 -12.83 -13.59
N TYR A 290 1.70 -13.11 -14.68
CA TYR A 290 1.10 -13.14 -16.01
C TYR A 290 -0.13 -14.07 -16.06
N TYR A 291 -0.02 -15.29 -15.53
CA TYR A 291 -1.12 -16.25 -15.51
C TYR A 291 -2.26 -15.85 -14.57
N ASN A 292 -1.99 -15.05 -13.55
CA ASN A 292 -3.03 -14.48 -12.71
C ASN A 292 -3.80 -13.34 -13.39
N LEU A 293 -3.11 -12.52 -14.18
CA LEU A 293 -3.69 -11.37 -14.88
C LEU A 293 -4.39 -11.75 -16.19
N LYS A 294 -3.92 -12.82 -16.85
CA LYS A 294 -4.42 -13.23 -18.18
C LYS A 294 -5.94 -13.45 -18.25
N PRO A 295 -6.64 -14.05 -17.26
CA PRO A 295 -8.09 -14.21 -17.35
C PRO A 295 -8.85 -12.88 -17.41
N ILE A 296 -8.35 -11.85 -16.70
CA ILE A 296 -8.92 -10.49 -16.77
C ILE A 296 -8.67 -9.90 -18.16
N ALA A 297 -7.48 -10.11 -18.71
CA ALA A 297 -7.13 -9.62 -20.04
C ALA A 297 -8.02 -10.25 -21.13
N ASP A 298 -8.31 -11.55 -21.01
CA ASP A 298 -9.22 -12.25 -21.94
C ASP A 298 -10.65 -11.68 -21.86
N GLU A 299 -11.16 -11.41 -20.66
CA GLU A 299 -12.46 -10.75 -20.46
C GLU A 299 -12.44 -9.30 -21.01
N ALA A 300 -11.34 -8.56 -20.82
CA ALA A 300 -11.19 -7.21 -21.37
C ALA A 300 -11.24 -7.21 -22.91
N ILE A 301 -10.57 -8.15 -23.56
CA ILE A 301 -10.62 -8.31 -25.03
C ILE A 301 -12.05 -8.57 -25.50
N MET A 302 -12.78 -9.47 -24.81
CA MET A 302 -14.18 -9.74 -25.15
C MET A 302 -15.08 -8.51 -25.04
N ARG A 303 -14.74 -7.56 -24.14
CA ARG A 303 -15.46 -6.27 -23.98
C ARG A 303 -14.94 -5.16 -24.91
N GLY A 304 -14.03 -5.48 -25.83
CA GLY A 304 -13.52 -4.54 -26.83
C GLY A 304 -12.48 -3.56 -26.31
N TYR A 305 -11.75 -3.93 -25.25
CA TYR A 305 -10.56 -3.19 -24.81
C TYR A 305 -9.34 -3.63 -25.62
N HIS A 306 -8.46 -2.69 -25.90
CA HIS A 306 -7.12 -2.98 -26.37
C HIS A 306 -6.26 -3.40 -25.18
N VAL A 307 -5.56 -4.53 -25.27
CA VAL A 307 -4.82 -5.14 -24.17
C VAL A 307 -3.34 -5.21 -24.48
N THR A 308 -2.52 -4.74 -23.55
CA THR A 308 -1.06 -4.84 -23.59
C THR A 308 -0.54 -5.52 -22.32
N PHE A 309 0.44 -6.42 -22.47
CA PHE A 309 1.21 -6.96 -21.35
C PHE A 309 2.63 -6.39 -21.38
N THR A 310 3.16 -5.96 -20.25
CA THR A 310 4.50 -5.38 -20.18
C THR A 310 5.25 -5.83 -18.91
N LYS A 311 6.59 -5.95 -19.05
CA LYS A 311 7.52 -6.09 -17.91
C LYS A 311 8.20 -4.77 -17.57
N ASP A 312 7.98 -3.73 -18.35
CA ASP A 312 8.43 -2.39 -18.02
C ASP A 312 7.48 -1.75 -17.02
N LEU A 313 7.85 -1.78 -15.75
CA LEU A 313 7.05 -1.27 -14.65
C LEU A 313 6.91 0.26 -14.65
N TYR A 314 7.70 0.98 -15.47
CA TYR A 314 7.64 2.42 -15.62
C TYR A 314 6.79 2.88 -16.81
N GLN A 315 6.29 1.96 -17.62
CA GLN A 315 5.45 2.29 -18.77
C GLN A 315 4.18 3.02 -18.32
N SER A 316 3.82 4.09 -19.05
CA SER A 316 2.55 4.79 -18.83
C SER A 316 1.37 3.99 -19.40
N ALA A 317 0.21 4.09 -18.73
CA ALA A 317 -1.01 3.41 -19.15
C ALA A 317 -2.26 4.27 -18.95
N GLU A 318 -3.29 4.08 -19.77
CA GLU A 318 -4.64 4.62 -19.50
C GLU A 318 -5.25 3.89 -18.30
N ILE A 319 -5.27 2.55 -18.37
CA ILE A 319 -5.73 1.70 -17.27
C ILE A 319 -4.61 0.69 -16.97
N GLY A 320 -4.01 0.77 -15.78
CA GLY A 320 -2.97 -0.14 -15.33
C GLY A 320 -3.51 -1.20 -14.38
N VAL A 321 -3.19 -2.47 -14.62
CA VAL A 321 -3.55 -3.59 -13.74
C VAL A 321 -2.28 -4.24 -13.21
N TYR A 322 -2.18 -4.33 -11.90
CA TYR A 322 -0.99 -4.71 -11.17
C TYR A 322 -1.29 -5.85 -10.20
N CYS A 323 -0.29 -6.66 -9.91
CA CYS A 323 -0.32 -7.64 -8.82
C CYS A 323 0.99 -7.68 -8.03
N GLN A 324 1.82 -6.65 -8.19
CA GLN A 324 3.10 -6.44 -7.50
C GLN A 324 3.08 -5.13 -6.72
N HIS A 325 3.68 -5.12 -5.51
CA HIS A 325 3.89 -3.91 -4.73
C HIS A 325 5.03 -3.03 -5.28
N VAL A 326 6.02 -3.63 -5.94
CA VAL A 326 7.10 -2.89 -6.61
C VAL A 326 6.61 -2.49 -7.99
N CYS A 327 5.89 -1.39 -8.06
CA CYS A 327 5.33 -0.87 -9.32
C CYS A 327 5.09 0.64 -9.20
N HIS A 328 4.72 1.26 -10.33
CA HIS A 328 4.54 2.69 -10.49
C HIS A 328 3.12 3.04 -10.97
N PRO A 329 2.07 2.83 -10.12
CA PRO A 329 0.69 3.11 -10.50
C PRO A 329 0.43 4.58 -10.78
N GLU A 330 1.29 5.49 -10.31
CA GLU A 330 1.30 6.91 -10.64
C GLU A 330 1.48 7.20 -12.15
N ASN A 331 2.02 6.25 -12.90
CA ASN A 331 2.15 6.34 -14.37
C ASN A 331 0.88 5.86 -15.11
N SER A 332 -0.11 5.35 -14.38
CA SER A 332 -1.42 4.99 -14.94
C SER A 332 -2.45 6.07 -14.61
N ARG A 333 -3.31 6.38 -15.57
CA ARG A 333 -4.42 7.31 -15.34
C ARG A 333 -5.45 6.73 -14.38
N PHE A 334 -5.70 5.42 -14.46
CA PHE A 334 -6.50 4.63 -13.53
C PHE A 334 -5.76 3.32 -13.22
N SER A 335 -5.70 2.91 -11.96
CA SER A 335 -4.86 1.80 -11.52
C SER A 335 -5.58 0.83 -10.60
N ILE A 336 -5.33 -0.46 -10.81
CA ILE A 336 -5.94 -1.55 -10.05
C ILE A 336 -4.85 -2.47 -9.50
N ILE A 337 -4.92 -2.80 -8.21
CA ILE A 337 -4.05 -3.81 -7.58
C ILE A 337 -4.85 -5.04 -7.16
N LEU A 338 -4.32 -6.21 -7.45
CA LEU A 338 -4.86 -7.49 -7.00
C LEU A 338 -3.88 -8.17 -6.04
N LEU A 339 -4.40 -8.71 -4.96
CA LEU A 339 -3.61 -9.62 -4.13
C LEU A 339 -3.37 -10.91 -4.90
N HIS A 340 -2.09 -11.26 -5.16
CA HIS A 340 -1.73 -12.41 -5.96
C HIS A 340 -0.99 -13.50 -5.19
N ASP A 341 -0.12 -13.16 -4.28
CA ASP A 341 0.58 -14.11 -3.43
C ASP A 341 -0.28 -14.49 -2.21
N LEU A 342 -0.96 -15.61 -2.32
CA LEU A 342 -1.88 -16.10 -1.29
C LEU A 342 -1.17 -16.81 -0.12
N ALA A 343 0.16 -16.81 -0.10
CA ALA A 343 0.98 -17.31 1.00
C ALA A 343 1.67 -16.18 1.79
N GLN A 344 1.34 -14.92 1.49
CA GLN A 344 1.90 -13.78 2.22
C GLN A 344 1.58 -13.82 3.71
N GLY A 345 2.42 -13.23 4.50
CA GLY A 345 2.16 -13.05 5.92
C GLY A 345 3.34 -13.30 6.83
N HIS A 346 4.47 -13.79 6.33
CA HIS A 346 5.61 -14.14 7.17
C HIS A 346 5.85 -13.17 8.36
N ASN A 347 7.02 -12.64 8.53
CA ASN A 347 7.41 -11.78 9.67
C ASN A 347 6.63 -10.45 9.80
N ARG A 348 5.64 -10.20 8.93
CA ARG A 348 4.77 -9.02 8.97
C ARG A 348 3.34 -9.30 9.32
N TRP A 349 3.00 -10.53 9.61
CA TRP A 349 1.67 -10.83 10.09
C TRP A 349 1.37 -10.06 11.41
N PRO A 350 0.19 -9.45 11.56
CA PRO A 350 -0.94 -9.36 10.60
C PRO A 350 -0.85 -8.23 9.57
N ASN A 351 0.24 -7.49 9.50
CA ASN A 351 0.41 -6.22 8.79
C ASN A 351 0.87 -6.43 7.34
N LEU A 352 0.16 -7.26 6.58
CA LEU A 352 0.53 -7.64 5.22
C LEU A 352 0.73 -6.44 4.29
N TRP A 353 -0.08 -5.41 4.47
CA TRP A 353 -0.07 -4.21 3.63
C TRP A 353 0.95 -3.16 4.06
N GLU A 354 1.75 -3.40 5.08
CA GLU A 354 2.83 -2.49 5.47
C GLU A 354 3.82 -2.24 4.34
N LEU A 355 4.09 -3.24 3.51
CA LEU A 355 4.92 -3.10 2.31
C LEU A 355 4.12 -2.81 1.04
N GLU A 356 2.94 -3.37 0.94
CA GLU A 356 2.10 -3.23 -0.23
C GLU A 356 1.13 -2.06 -0.03
N ARG A 357 1.58 -0.87 -0.36
CA ARG A 357 0.83 0.36 -0.16
C ARG A 357 -0.28 0.52 -1.18
N TRP A 358 -1.41 -0.10 -0.90
CA TRP A 358 -2.57 -0.09 -1.78
C TRP A 358 -3.22 1.28 -1.94
N ASN A 359 -2.95 2.24 -1.07
CA ASN A 359 -3.39 3.63 -1.20
C ASN A 359 -2.83 4.35 -2.44
N LYS A 360 -1.82 3.81 -3.10
CA LYS A 360 -1.32 4.32 -4.39
C LYS A 360 -2.25 4.03 -5.56
N PHE A 361 -3.16 3.08 -5.40
CA PHE A 361 -4.04 2.59 -6.47
C PHE A 361 -5.44 3.18 -6.37
N ASP A 362 -6.19 3.09 -7.46
CA ASP A 362 -7.60 3.48 -7.47
C ASP A 362 -8.50 2.40 -6.89
N ILE A 363 -8.26 1.13 -7.25
CA ILE A 363 -9.02 -0.02 -6.74
C ILE A 363 -8.07 -1.08 -6.21
N GLY A 364 -8.44 -1.69 -5.05
CA GLY A 364 -7.85 -2.91 -4.55
C GLY A 364 -8.80 -4.09 -4.64
N ILE A 365 -8.28 -5.28 -4.93
CA ILE A 365 -9.08 -6.50 -5.06
C ILE A 365 -8.51 -7.60 -4.18
N VAL A 366 -9.36 -8.16 -3.32
CA VAL A 366 -9.02 -9.30 -2.45
C VAL A 366 -9.76 -10.57 -2.86
N PRO A 367 -9.13 -11.76 -2.67
CA PRO A 367 -9.64 -13.01 -3.18
C PRO A 367 -10.90 -13.54 -2.50
N GLY A 368 -11.07 -13.29 -1.21
CA GLY A 368 -12.17 -13.87 -0.44
C GLY A 368 -12.30 -13.31 0.97
N ALA A 369 -13.23 -13.85 1.75
CA ALA A 369 -13.58 -13.33 3.06
C ALA A 369 -12.41 -13.39 4.07
N PHE A 370 -11.53 -14.40 4.00
CA PHE A 370 -10.33 -14.47 4.82
C PHE A 370 -9.44 -13.24 4.64
N TRP A 371 -9.14 -12.89 3.39
CA TRP A 371 -8.32 -11.72 3.05
C TRP A 371 -9.07 -10.40 3.28
N ALA A 372 -10.38 -10.39 3.07
CA ALA A 372 -11.23 -9.23 3.34
C ALA A 372 -11.27 -8.88 4.84
N ASP A 373 -11.40 -9.88 5.70
CA ASP A 373 -11.36 -9.68 7.15
C ASP A 373 -9.99 -9.16 7.60
N LEU A 374 -8.90 -9.73 7.09
CA LEU A 374 -7.55 -9.27 7.38
C LEU A 374 -7.32 -7.84 6.87
N TRP A 375 -7.68 -7.55 5.62
CA TRP A 375 -7.58 -6.20 5.07
C TRP A 375 -8.37 -5.19 5.90
N SER A 376 -9.61 -5.52 6.28
CA SER A 376 -10.46 -4.64 7.08
C SER A 376 -9.86 -4.31 8.45
N GLN A 377 -9.08 -5.21 9.04
CA GLN A 377 -8.38 -5.00 10.30
C GLN A 377 -7.11 -4.16 10.14
N CYS A 378 -6.38 -4.34 9.05
CA CYS A 378 -5.07 -3.69 8.80
C CYS A 378 -5.21 -2.36 8.08
N ALA A 379 -6.24 -2.18 7.26
CA ALA A 379 -6.36 -1.06 6.32
C ALA A 379 -6.28 0.33 6.95
N CYS A 380 -6.75 0.45 8.20
CA CYS A 380 -6.69 1.70 8.95
C CYS A 380 -5.28 2.12 9.33
N GLN A 381 -4.32 1.20 9.36
CA GLN A 381 -3.00 1.44 9.93
C GLN A 381 -1.89 1.36 8.92
N TYR A 382 -2.08 0.62 7.82
CA TYR A 382 -1.01 0.25 6.90
C TYR A 382 -1.28 0.67 5.45
N TYR A 383 -1.88 1.83 5.23
CA TYR A 383 -2.00 2.43 3.89
C TYR A 383 -2.64 1.52 2.84
N ALA A 384 -3.61 0.73 3.25
CA ALA A 384 -4.22 -0.27 2.39
C ALA A 384 -5.56 0.18 1.78
N ASN A 385 -5.90 1.47 1.84
CA ASN A 385 -7.15 2.01 1.30
C ASN A 385 -6.94 2.66 -0.07
N PRO A 386 -7.25 1.98 -1.18
CA PRO A 386 -7.28 2.59 -2.51
C PRO A 386 -8.32 3.72 -2.61
N ARG A 387 -8.07 4.68 -3.51
CA ARG A 387 -8.91 5.89 -3.68
C ARG A 387 -10.39 5.60 -3.95
N CYS A 388 -10.67 4.57 -4.74
CA CYS A 388 -12.03 4.14 -5.07
C CYS A 388 -12.50 2.94 -4.26
N GLY A 389 -11.68 2.45 -3.32
CA GLY A 389 -12.02 1.39 -2.38
C GLY A 389 -11.45 0.02 -2.73
N THR A 390 -11.61 -0.88 -1.78
CA THR A 390 -11.21 -2.29 -1.91
C THR A 390 -12.45 -3.16 -2.00
N TYR A 391 -12.39 -4.19 -2.86
CA TYR A 391 -13.52 -5.04 -3.19
C TYR A 391 -13.15 -6.53 -3.06
N GLN A 392 -14.07 -7.33 -2.51
CA GLN A 392 -13.93 -8.78 -2.47
C GLN A 392 -14.49 -9.37 -3.77
N LEU A 393 -13.70 -9.31 -4.86
CA LEU A 393 -14.15 -9.77 -6.19
C LEU A 393 -13.67 -11.16 -6.57
N GLY A 394 -12.83 -11.78 -5.76
CA GLY A 394 -12.35 -13.13 -6.04
C GLY A 394 -10.89 -13.16 -6.53
N TYR A 395 -10.53 -14.32 -7.06
CA TYR A 395 -9.20 -14.59 -7.62
C TYR A 395 -9.32 -14.97 -9.10
N PRO A 396 -8.66 -14.27 -10.03
CA PRO A 396 -8.93 -14.39 -11.47
C PRO A 396 -8.84 -15.81 -12.02
N LYS A 397 -7.85 -16.59 -11.57
CA LYS A 397 -7.69 -18.00 -11.98
C LYS A 397 -8.91 -18.86 -11.62
N SER A 398 -9.72 -18.47 -10.62
CA SER A 398 -10.90 -19.25 -10.21
C SER A 398 -11.97 -19.34 -11.31
N ASP A 399 -12.00 -18.39 -12.23
CA ASP A 399 -12.93 -18.42 -13.38
C ASP A 399 -12.54 -19.47 -14.44
N LEU A 400 -11.29 -19.97 -14.38
CA LEU A 400 -10.80 -20.99 -15.31
C LEU A 400 -11.10 -22.42 -14.85
N VAL A 401 -11.53 -22.64 -13.60
CA VAL A 401 -11.70 -23.98 -12.99
C VAL A 401 -12.60 -24.91 -13.83
N SER A 402 -13.63 -24.36 -14.46
CA SER A 402 -14.58 -25.09 -15.31
C SER A 402 -14.36 -24.86 -16.81
N SER A 403 -13.25 -24.25 -17.22
CA SER A 403 -13.01 -23.96 -18.63
C SER A 403 -12.79 -25.22 -19.44
N GLN A 404 -13.32 -25.23 -20.67
CA GLN A 404 -13.19 -26.38 -21.57
C GLN A 404 -11.73 -26.69 -21.91
N ASP A 405 -10.90 -25.67 -22.03
CA ASP A 405 -9.47 -25.81 -22.30
C ASP A 405 -8.73 -26.52 -21.16
N LEU A 406 -9.04 -26.16 -19.92
CA LEU A 406 -8.48 -26.84 -18.74
C LEU A 406 -8.92 -28.30 -18.71
N LEU A 407 -10.22 -28.56 -18.88
CA LEU A 407 -10.77 -29.93 -18.86
C LEU A 407 -10.14 -30.81 -19.96
N ARG A 408 -9.99 -30.25 -21.16
CA ARG A 408 -9.31 -30.96 -22.28
C ARG A 408 -7.86 -31.29 -21.92
N ARG A 409 -7.12 -30.29 -21.38
CA ARG A 409 -5.70 -30.46 -21.02
C ARG A 409 -5.50 -31.51 -19.94
N VAL A 410 -6.37 -31.51 -18.92
CA VAL A 410 -6.39 -32.55 -17.87
C VAL A 410 -6.61 -33.93 -18.45
N ALA A 411 -7.56 -34.08 -19.39
CA ALA A 411 -7.82 -35.37 -20.05
C ALA A 411 -6.61 -35.88 -20.83
N GLU A 412 -5.95 -34.99 -21.60
CA GLU A 412 -4.73 -35.31 -22.37
C GLU A 412 -3.59 -35.82 -21.45
N LEU A 413 -3.36 -35.13 -20.31
CA LEU A 413 -2.30 -35.53 -19.39
C LEU A 413 -2.64 -36.81 -18.62
N ARG A 414 -3.90 -37.01 -18.25
CA ARG A 414 -4.36 -38.27 -17.61
C ARG A 414 -4.17 -39.46 -18.56
N GLU A 415 -4.49 -39.29 -19.82
CA GLU A 415 -4.25 -40.30 -20.85
C GLU A 415 -2.73 -40.57 -21.06
N LYS A 416 -1.91 -39.51 -21.13
CA LYS A 416 -0.45 -39.62 -21.27
C LYS A 416 0.19 -40.39 -20.11
N PHE A 417 -0.25 -40.14 -18.89
CA PHE A 417 0.39 -40.71 -17.70
C PHE A 417 -0.08 -42.12 -17.35
N HIS A 418 -1.25 -42.55 -17.84
CA HIS A 418 -1.83 -43.87 -17.49
C HIS A 418 -1.81 -44.10 -15.96
N MET A 419 -2.30 -43.11 -15.19
CA MET A 419 -2.20 -43.09 -13.73
C MET A 419 -2.71 -44.41 -13.12
N LYS A 420 -1.93 -44.93 -12.16
CA LYS A 420 -2.11 -46.29 -11.62
C LYS A 420 -3.23 -46.39 -10.59
N TYR A 421 -3.47 -45.31 -9.83
CA TYR A 421 -4.41 -45.27 -8.71
C TYR A 421 -5.48 -44.19 -8.90
N ASP A 422 -6.57 -44.29 -8.16
CA ASP A 422 -7.65 -43.30 -8.22
C ASP A 422 -7.31 -41.99 -7.48
N PHE A 423 -6.49 -42.07 -6.43
CA PHE A 423 -6.11 -40.93 -5.61
C PHE A 423 -4.74 -40.37 -6.02
N SER A 424 -4.66 -39.05 -6.15
CA SER A 424 -3.44 -38.37 -6.58
C SER A 424 -3.04 -37.27 -5.61
N ILE A 425 -1.74 -37.21 -5.28
CA ILE A 425 -1.14 -36.20 -4.41
C ILE A 425 -0.18 -35.35 -5.23
N LEU A 426 -0.39 -34.03 -5.20
CA LEU A 426 0.45 -33.07 -5.90
C LEU A 426 1.54 -32.54 -4.96
N TYR A 427 2.79 -32.66 -5.39
CA TYR A 427 3.92 -31.91 -4.84
C TYR A 427 4.16 -30.65 -5.68
N ALA A 428 4.08 -29.47 -5.07
CA ALA A 428 4.29 -28.21 -5.74
C ALA A 428 4.91 -27.18 -4.77
N PRO A 429 6.23 -27.21 -4.59
CA PRO A 429 6.92 -26.33 -3.65
C PRO A 429 7.07 -24.91 -4.19
N SER A 430 7.29 -23.93 -3.29
CA SER A 430 7.77 -22.61 -3.66
C SER A 430 9.19 -22.69 -4.22
N TRP A 431 10.07 -23.40 -3.52
CA TRP A 431 11.49 -23.53 -3.86
C TRP A 431 11.92 -24.99 -3.70
N GLU A 432 12.60 -25.52 -4.70
CA GLU A 432 13.28 -26.81 -4.58
C GLU A 432 14.67 -26.61 -3.98
N ASN A 433 14.78 -26.88 -2.71
CA ASN A 433 16.04 -26.86 -1.95
C ASN A 433 16.02 -27.95 -0.87
N ASP A 434 17.19 -28.34 -0.38
CA ASP A 434 17.37 -29.27 0.74
C ASP A 434 16.72 -30.66 0.53
N GLY A 435 16.46 -31.05 -0.74
CA GLY A 435 15.93 -32.37 -1.07
C GLY A 435 14.46 -32.56 -0.71
N LYS A 436 13.62 -31.52 -0.76
CA LYS A 436 12.18 -31.62 -0.45
C LYS A 436 11.45 -32.63 -1.31
N GLU A 437 11.77 -32.71 -2.61
CA GLU A 437 11.19 -33.71 -3.51
C GLU A 437 11.57 -35.15 -3.10
N ASP A 438 12.82 -35.35 -2.66
CA ASP A 438 13.27 -36.66 -2.13
C ASP A 438 12.53 -37.02 -0.85
N ASP A 439 12.39 -36.08 0.09
CA ASP A 439 11.59 -36.26 1.32
C ASP A 439 10.15 -36.67 0.98
N PHE A 440 9.51 -35.99 -0.01
CA PHE A 440 8.15 -36.26 -0.45
C PHE A 440 7.98 -37.66 -1.06
N ILE A 441 8.83 -37.98 -2.04
CA ILE A 441 8.73 -39.24 -2.78
C ILE A 441 9.06 -40.43 -1.87
N THR A 442 10.14 -40.34 -1.08
CA THR A 442 10.52 -41.43 -0.17
C THR A 442 9.50 -41.71 0.92
N ALA A 443 8.82 -40.67 1.41
CA ALA A 443 7.72 -40.83 2.36
C ALA A 443 6.50 -41.52 1.79
N LEU A 444 6.13 -41.26 0.52
CA LEU A 444 4.81 -41.57 -0.03
C LEU A 444 4.79 -42.60 -1.17
N ALA A 445 5.91 -42.89 -1.86
CA ALA A 445 5.92 -43.74 -3.05
C ALA A 445 5.45 -45.18 -2.80
N SER A 446 5.50 -45.66 -1.56
CA SER A 446 5.02 -46.99 -1.18
C SER A 446 3.50 -47.05 -0.89
N LEU A 447 2.80 -45.91 -0.91
CA LEU A 447 1.33 -45.86 -0.76
C LEU A 447 0.63 -46.13 -2.09
N ASN A 448 -0.62 -46.57 -2.02
CA ASN A 448 -1.46 -46.78 -3.20
C ASN A 448 -2.06 -45.46 -3.71
N VAL A 449 -1.19 -44.51 -4.07
CA VAL A 449 -1.53 -43.19 -4.59
C VAL A 449 -0.64 -42.81 -5.74
N ASN A 450 -1.09 -41.93 -6.63
CA ASN A 450 -0.24 -41.30 -7.63
C ASN A 450 0.46 -40.09 -7.02
N LEU A 451 1.72 -39.91 -7.30
CA LEU A 451 2.51 -38.74 -6.91
C LEU A 451 2.77 -37.88 -8.14
N LEU A 452 2.16 -36.71 -8.17
CA LEU A 452 2.33 -35.72 -9.24
C LEU A 452 3.38 -34.70 -8.80
N ILE A 453 4.46 -34.57 -9.54
CA ILE A 453 5.56 -33.65 -9.25
C ILE A 453 5.45 -32.46 -10.20
N LYS A 454 5.24 -31.26 -9.66
CA LYS A 454 5.12 -30.03 -10.43
C LYS A 454 6.02 -28.95 -9.84
N GLN A 455 7.16 -28.77 -10.46
CA GLN A 455 8.08 -27.67 -10.12
C GLN A 455 7.65 -26.38 -10.81
N ALA A 456 7.98 -25.23 -10.22
CA ALA A 456 7.81 -23.94 -10.87
C ALA A 456 8.79 -23.75 -12.04
N HIS A 457 8.40 -22.94 -13.01
CA HIS A 457 9.30 -22.49 -14.06
C HIS A 457 10.16 -21.32 -13.55
N TRP A 458 11.46 -21.56 -13.39
CA TRP A 458 12.42 -20.58 -12.91
C TRP A 458 13.19 -19.90 -14.05
N SER A 459 13.49 -18.63 -13.89
CA SER A 459 14.37 -17.90 -14.82
C SER A 459 15.84 -18.27 -14.59
N ASP A 460 16.70 -18.10 -15.61
CA ASP A 460 18.12 -18.47 -15.59
C ASP A 460 18.91 -17.84 -14.43
N ARG A 461 18.46 -16.71 -13.88
CA ARG A 461 19.09 -16.08 -12.71
C ARG A 461 19.05 -16.96 -11.45
N TYR A 462 18.15 -17.95 -11.41
CA TYR A 462 18.02 -18.92 -10.31
C TYR A 462 18.60 -20.29 -10.69
N SER A 463 19.76 -20.30 -11.36
CA SER A 463 20.41 -21.50 -11.87
C SER A 463 20.62 -22.60 -10.82
N HIS A 464 20.86 -22.23 -9.55
CA HIS A 464 21.00 -23.19 -8.45
C HIS A 464 19.70 -23.94 -8.14
N ILE A 465 18.52 -23.28 -8.26
CA ILE A 465 17.23 -23.95 -8.08
C ILE A 465 16.93 -24.88 -9.25
N ILE A 466 17.21 -24.41 -10.46
CA ILE A 466 17.06 -25.22 -11.69
C ILE A 466 17.92 -26.48 -11.58
N GLU A 467 19.14 -26.36 -11.09
CA GLU A 467 20.03 -27.49 -10.90
C GLU A 467 19.51 -28.45 -9.81
N ASN A 468 18.98 -27.95 -8.69
CA ASN A 468 18.35 -28.79 -7.68
C ASN A 468 17.18 -29.57 -8.24
N ILE A 469 16.28 -28.92 -9.00
CA ILE A 469 15.14 -29.57 -9.67
C ILE A 469 15.64 -30.68 -10.59
N ARG A 470 16.67 -30.41 -11.41
CA ARG A 470 17.25 -31.38 -12.32
C ARG A 470 17.83 -32.60 -11.57
N GLN A 471 18.53 -32.37 -10.46
CA GLN A 471 19.11 -33.44 -9.65
C GLN A 471 18.03 -34.31 -8.99
N MET A 472 16.99 -33.71 -8.43
CA MET A 472 15.88 -34.45 -7.84
C MET A 472 15.12 -35.29 -8.88
N ARG A 473 14.83 -34.70 -10.03
CA ARG A 473 14.22 -35.45 -11.15
C ARG A 473 15.09 -36.63 -11.61
N ALA A 474 16.39 -36.43 -11.76
CA ALA A 474 17.33 -37.50 -12.14
C ALA A 474 17.42 -38.61 -11.07
N LEU A 475 17.20 -38.25 -9.80
CA LEU A 475 17.19 -39.19 -8.71
C LEU A 475 15.96 -40.12 -8.73
N HIS A 476 14.80 -39.64 -9.16
CA HIS A 476 13.53 -40.33 -8.97
C HIS A 476 12.77 -40.71 -10.24
N GLU A 477 12.97 -40.01 -11.38
CA GLU A 477 12.27 -40.27 -12.59
C GLU A 477 12.49 -41.71 -13.09
N GLY A 478 11.42 -42.43 -13.32
CA GLY A 478 11.44 -43.82 -13.78
C GLY A 478 11.79 -44.89 -12.73
N LYS A 479 12.01 -44.49 -11.44
CA LYS A 479 12.24 -45.48 -10.38
C LYS A 479 10.97 -46.04 -9.75
N TYR A 480 9.89 -45.29 -9.80
CA TYR A 480 8.61 -45.64 -9.21
C TYR A 480 7.53 -45.57 -10.29
N ASP A 481 6.63 -46.53 -10.30
CA ASP A 481 5.57 -46.67 -11.31
C ASP A 481 4.33 -45.80 -11.00
N ASN A 482 4.36 -45.08 -9.88
CA ASN A 482 3.30 -44.17 -9.43
C ASN A 482 3.78 -42.72 -9.27
N VAL A 483 4.98 -42.37 -9.77
CA VAL A 483 5.52 -40.99 -9.74
C VAL A 483 5.48 -40.43 -11.16
N TYR A 484 4.83 -39.29 -11.33
CA TYR A 484 4.59 -38.63 -12.61
C TYR A 484 5.08 -37.20 -12.59
N TYR A 485 5.94 -36.83 -13.52
CA TYR A 485 6.49 -35.48 -13.65
C TYR A 485 5.64 -34.66 -14.63
N ILE A 486 5.05 -33.57 -14.12
CA ILE A 486 4.38 -32.55 -14.91
C ILE A 486 5.45 -31.49 -15.26
N GLU A 487 5.58 -31.17 -16.54
CA GLU A 487 6.62 -30.22 -16.98
C GLU A 487 6.46 -28.85 -16.35
N PRO A 488 7.55 -28.12 -16.05
CA PRO A 488 7.50 -26.80 -15.42
C PRO A 488 6.68 -25.76 -16.19
N GLU A 489 6.58 -25.88 -17.51
CA GLU A 489 5.83 -24.98 -18.38
C GLU A 489 4.31 -25.25 -18.35
N GLU A 490 3.89 -26.43 -17.87
CA GLU A 490 2.46 -26.74 -17.74
C GLU A 490 1.81 -25.85 -16.69
N SER A 491 0.56 -25.47 -16.91
CA SER A 491 -0.18 -24.68 -15.96
C SER A 491 -0.34 -25.39 -14.61
N ILE A 492 -0.13 -24.68 -13.51
CA ILE A 492 -0.44 -25.20 -12.16
C ILE A 492 -1.92 -25.57 -12.03
N MET A 493 -2.81 -24.88 -12.75
CA MET A 493 -4.25 -25.20 -12.78
C MET A 493 -4.52 -26.61 -13.27
N THR A 494 -3.75 -27.09 -14.26
CA THR A 494 -3.86 -28.46 -14.76
C THR A 494 -3.45 -29.48 -13.69
N ALA A 495 -2.34 -29.21 -12.98
CA ALA A 495 -1.87 -30.08 -11.91
C ALA A 495 -2.86 -30.13 -10.73
N LEU A 496 -3.41 -28.98 -10.34
CA LEU A 496 -4.43 -28.88 -9.28
C LEU A 496 -5.74 -29.60 -9.66
N ALA A 497 -6.15 -29.52 -10.92
CA ALA A 497 -7.34 -30.23 -11.40
C ALA A 497 -7.13 -31.76 -11.46
N MET A 498 -5.89 -32.23 -11.53
CA MET A 498 -5.54 -33.65 -11.57
C MET A 498 -5.35 -34.28 -10.19
N CYS A 499 -5.09 -33.50 -9.13
CA CYS A 499 -4.82 -34.02 -7.79
C CYS A 499 -6.07 -34.04 -6.90
N ASP A 500 -5.97 -34.75 -5.77
CA ASP A 500 -6.96 -34.82 -4.70
C ASP A 500 -6.45 -34.18 -3.40
N LEU A 501 -5.14 -34.09 -3.23
CA LEU A 501 -4.46 -33.50 -2.10
C LEU A 501 -3.21 -32.76 -2.57
N VAL A 502 -2.92 -31.61 -2.02
CA VAL A 502 -1.69 -30.84 -2.29
C VAL A 502 -0.73 -30.98 -1.12
N VAL A 503 0.56 -31.16 -1.39
CA VAL A 503 1.63 -31.10 -0.39
C VAL A 503 2.65 -30.07 -0.85
N SER A 504 2.97 -29.12 0.03
CA SER A 504 3.87 -28.03 -0.30
C SER A 504 4.60 -27.50 0.92
N ASP A 505 5.52 -26.59 0.68
CA ASP A 505 6.25 -25.83 1.71
C ASP A 505 5.46 -24.56 2.13
N GLU A 506 5.75 -23.42 1.49
CA GLU A 506 5.13 -22.10 1.77
C GLU A 506 4.39 -21.52 0.55
N SER A 507 4.05 -22.36 -0.42
CA SER A 507 3.52 -21.92 -1.71
C SER A 507 2.05 -21.48 -1.64
N SER A 508 1.71 -20.42 -2.39
CA SER A 508 0.33 -19.99 -2.67
C SER A 508 -0.51 -21.07 -3.37
N VAL A 509 0.12 -22.06 -3.98
CA VAL A 509 -0.55 -23.22 -4.59
C VAL A 509 -1.50 -23.94 -3.64
N MET A 510 -1.20 -23.93 -2.34
CA MET A 510 -2.09 -24.51 -1.32
C MET A 510 -3.42 -23.74 -1.20
N ALA A 511 -3.39 -22.42 -1.30
CA ALA A 511 -4.61 -21.62 -1.37
C ALA A 511 -5.30 -21.76 -2.74
N GLU A 512 -4.53 -21.84 -3.82
CA GLU A 512 -5.09 -22.08 -5.17
C GLU A 512 -5.78 -23.44 -5.28
N GLY A 513 -5.32 -24.46 -4.56
CA GLY A 513 -6.00 -25.77 -4.47
C GLY A 513 -7.45 -25.69 -3.99
N LEU A 514 -7.75 -24.67 -3.16
CA LEU A 514 -9.11 -24.45 -2.65
C LEU A 514 -10.11 -24.06 -3.76
N MET A 515 -9.65 -23.51 -4.89
CA MET A 515 -10.50 -23.26 -6.06
C MET A 515 -11.13 -24.54 -6.61
N PHE A 516 -10.44 -25.65 -6.44
CA PHE A 516 -10.87 -27.00 -6.84
C PHE A 516 -11.46 -27.82 -5.67
N GLY A 517 -11.66 -27.18 -4.51
CA GLY A 517 -12.11 -27.87 -3.29
C GLY A 517 -11.07 -28.84 -2.71
N LYS A 518 -9.79 -28.69 -3.09
CA LYS A 518 -8.71 -29.58 -2.63
C LYS A 518 -8.14 -29.10 -1.31
N MET A 519 -7.81 -30.06 -0.44
CA MET A 519 -7.10 -29.80 0.81
C MET A 519 -5.59 -29.76 0.55
N SER A 520 -4.88 -29.10 1.46
CA SER A 520 -3.43 -28.98 1.39
C SER A 520 -2.75 -29.34 2.69
N ILE A 521 -1.57 -29.94 2.59
CA ILE A 521 -0.63 -30.18 3.71
C ILE A 521 0.56 -29.23 3.53
N ALA A 522 0.78 -28.37 4.52
CA ALA A 522 1.96 -27.52 4.63
C ALA A 522 3.04 -28.24 5.46
N VAL A 523 4.18 -28.51 4.87
CA VAL A 523 5.33 -29.12 5.57
C VAL A 523 6.19 -27.99 6.13
N THR A 524 6.02 -27.69 7.41
CA THR A 524 6.50 -26.46 8.05
C THR A 524 8.01 -26.43 8.31
N ASP A 525 8.71 -27.54 8.16
CA ASP A 525 10.18 -27.62 8.20
C ASP A 525 10.84 -27.72 6.81
N TRP A 526 10.06 -27.58 5.74
CA TRP A 526 10.58 -27.30 4.39
C TRP A 526 10.74 -25.80 4.20
N LEU A 527 11.85 -25.27 4.71
CA LEU A 527 12.11 -23.85 4.68
C LEU A 527 12.49 -23.36 3.28
N ILE A 528 12.23 -22.10 3.02
CA ILE A 528 12.79 -21.38 1.89
C ILE A 528 13.86 -20.40 2.40
N PRO A 529 14.84 -19.99 1.57
CA PRO A 529 15.98 -19.19 2.05
C PRO A 529 15.59 -17.90 2.78
N ASP A 530 14.47 -17.29 2.41
CA ASP A 530 14.05 -15.97 2.91
C ASP A 530 13.13 -16.04 4.13
N THR A 531 12.70 -17.23 4.53
CA THR A 531 11.74 -17.40 5.64
C THR A 531 12.20 -18.42 6.66
N THR A 532 12.61 -17.92 7.82
CA THR A 532 12.93 -18.75 8.98
C THR A 532 12.38 -18.05 10.23
N PRO A 533 11.43 -18.65 10.93
CA PRO A 533 10.73 -19.91 10.66
C PRO A 533 9.74 -19.84 9.49
N SER A 534 9.16 -20.98 9.12
CA SER A 534 8.14 -21.08 8.06
C SER A 534 6.95 -20.15 8.31
N ARG A 535 6.48 -19.48 7.26
CA ARG A 535 5.25 -18.66 7.28
C ARG A 535 4.08 -19.39 7.90
N PHE A 536 3.87 -20.64 7.50
CA PHE A 536 2.74 -21.45 7.99
C PHE A 536 2.90 -21.96 9.42
N ALA A 537 4.10 -21.86 9.99
CA ALA A 537 4.32 -22.19 11.40
C ALA A 537 3.82 -21.06 12.32
N GLU A 538 4.03 -19.81 11.93
CA GLU A 538 3.77 -18.64 12.77
C GLU A 538 2.41 -17.98 12.49
N VAL A 539 1.97 -17.94 11.22
CA VAL A 539 0.72 -17.25 10.87
C VAL A 539 -0.48 -18.18 10.98
N PRO A 540 -1.67 -17.66 11.35
CA PRO A 540 -2.88 -18.45 11.53
C PRO A 540 -3.54 -18.81 10.19
N MET A 541 -2.77 -19.33 9.22
CA MET A 541 -3.31 -19.89 7.98
C MET A 541 -3.87 -21.27 8.28
N ASP A 542 -5.04 -21.32 8.89
CA ASP A 542 -5.65 -22.52 9.44
C ASP A 542 -6.59 -23.24 8.45
N TYR A 543 -6.46 -22.90 7.16
CA TYR A 543 -7.09 -23.59 6.03
C TYR A 543 -6.21 -24.69 5.40
N VAL A 544 -5.05 -24.99 6.01
CA VAL A 544 -4.15 -26.07 5.63
C VAL A 544 -3.88 -27.02 6.79
N ILE A 545 -3.56 -28.28 6.49
CA ILE A 545 -3.04 -29.24 7.46
C ILE A 545 -1.57 -28.94 7.65
N LYS A 546 -1.09 -28.72 8.88
CA LYS A 546 0.31 -28.45 9.17
C LYS A 546 1.01 -29.70 9.67
N CYS A 547 2.17 -30.02 9.12
CA CYS A 547 3.01 -31.13 9.59
C CYS A 547 4.51 -30.81 9.46
N GLN A 548 5.35 -31.69 9.99
CA GLN A 548 6.78 -31.76 9.69
C GLN A 548 7.05 -32.89 8.71
N LYS A 549 8.15 -32.84 7.96
CA LYS A 549 8.55 -33.87 6.98
C LYS A 549 8.58 -35.28 7.60
N ALA A 550 9.05 -35.40 8.83
CA ALA A 550 9.09 -36.69 9.53
C ALA A 550 7.69 -37.30 9.80
N THR A 551 6.64 -36.50 9.79
CA THR A 551 5.25 -36.94 10.04
C THR A 551 4.37 -36.83 8.80
N LEU A 552 4.89 -36.43 7.65
CA LEU A 552 4.15 -36.24 6.40
C LEU A 552 3.37 -37.51 6.04
N ARG A 553 4.01 -38.67 6.01
CA ARG A 553 3.37 -39.94 5.73
C ARG A 553 2.17 -40.20 6.64
N TYR A 554 2.34 -40.02 7.93
CA TYR A 554 1.26 -40.21 8.92
C TYR A 554 0.04 -39.32 8.60
N HIS A 555 0.24 -38.04 8.30
CA HIS A 555 -0.85 -37.13 7.98
C HIS A 555 -1.55 -37.50 6.66
N VAL A 556 -0.82 -37.96 5.65
CA VAL A 556 -1.41 -38.47 4.41
C VAL A 556 -2.24 -39.73 4.67
N GLU A 557 -1.71 -40.70 5.42
CA GLU A 557 -2.45 -41.93 5.79
C GLU A 557 -3.72 -41.62 6.59
N GLN A 558 -3.67 -40.66 7.54
CA GLN A 558 -4.86 -40.21 8.28
C GLN A 558 -5.88 -39.54 7.34
N PHE A 559 -5.44 -38.71 6.40
CA PHE A 559 -6.33 -38.08 5.43
C PHE A 559 -7.02 -39.11 4.53
N LEU A 560 -6.28 -40.11 4.06
CA LEU A 560 -6.83 -41.20 3.24
C LEU A 560 -7.84 -42.06 4.01
N ALA A 561 -7.61 -42.28 5.32
CA ALA A 561 -8.47 -43.13 6.16
C ALA A 561 -9.75 -42.43 6.61
N ALA A 562 -9.71 -41.11 6.88
CA ALA A 562 -10.81 -40.36 7.47
C ALA A 562 -10.78 -38.88 6.99
N PRO A 563 -11.05 -38.59 5.70
CA PRO A 563 -10.99 -37.24 5.17
C PRO A 563 -11.98 -36.25 5.81
N GLU A 564 -13.07 -36.76 6.37
CA GLU A 564 -14.08 -35.99 7.11
C GLU A 564 -13.55 -35.39 8.43
N SER A 565 -12.50 -35.95 9.01
CA SER A 565 -11.87 -35.40 10.21
C SER A 565 -11.25 -34.01 9.98
N TYR A 566 -11.08 -33.60 8.73
CA TYR A 566 -10.53 -32.32 8.31
C TYR A 566 -11.60 -31.32 7.82
N ASP A 567 -12.90 -31.61 8.01
CA ASP A 567 -13.99 -30.74 7.52
C ASP A 567 -13.96 -29.33 8.12
N SER A 568 -13.47 -29.15 9.34
CA SER A 568 -13.30 -27.82 9.93
C SER A 568 -12.28 -26.97 9.17
N ILE A 569 -11.17 -27.57 8.70
CA ILE A 569 -10.16 -26.92 7.87
C ILE A 569 -10.74 -26.61 6.49
N ARG A 570 -11.49 -27.55 5.90
CA ARG A 570 -12.18 -27.34 4.61
C ARG A 570 -13.16 -26.16 4.66
N GLN A 571 -13.93 -26.03 5.75
CA GLN A 571 -14.85 -24.90 5.95
C GLN A 571 -14.12 -23.55 6.04
N LYS A 572 -12.95 -23.51 6.67
CA LYS A 572 -12.11 -22.32 6.68
C LYS A 572 -11.56 -22.01 5.28
N GLY A 573 -11.13 -23.05 4.56
CA GLY A 573 -10.66 -22.94 3.17
C GLY A 573 -11.70 -22.32 2.23
N ALA A 574 -12.98 -22.61 2.42
CA ALA A 574 -14.07 -22.05 1.61
C ALA A 574 -14.19 -20.52 1.69
N LYS A 575 -13.55 -19.88 2.68
CA LYS A 575 -13.53 -18.41 2.85
C LYS A 575 -12.33 -17.74 2.19
N VAL A 576 -11.34 -18.51 1.74
CA VAL A 576 -10.08 -17.95 1.20
C VAL A 576 -10.28 -17.36 -0.18
N ILE A 577 -10.99 -18.05 -1.05
CA ILE A 577 -11.32 -17.60 -2.40
C ILE A 577 -12.84 -17.64 -2.60
N SER A 578 -13.38 -16.60 -3.19
CA SER A 578 -14.83 -16.45 -3.44
C SER A 578 -15.10 -16.03 -4.89
N ASN A 579 -16.39 -15.88 -5.22
CA ASN A 579 -16.83 -15.32 -6.51
C ASN A 579 -16.37 -16.13 -7.75
N HIS A 580 -16.28 -17.43 -7.60
CA HIS A 580 -15.87 -18.34 -8.68
C HIS A 580 -16.74 -18.17 -9.94
N GLY A 581 -16.10 -18.08 -11.10
CA GLY A 581 -16.76 -17.92 -12.39
C GLY A 581 -17.28 -16.50 -12.70
N HIS A 582 -17.10 -15.54 -11.79
CA HIS A 582 -17.56 -14.17 -11.95
C HIS A 582 -16.50 -13.11 -11.59
N CYS A 583 -15.31 -13.53 -11.21
CA CYS A 583 -14.25 -12.64 -10.74
C CYS A 583 -13.83 -11.64 -11.83
N CYS A 584 -13.44 -12.14 -13.00
CA CYS A 584 -12.96 -11.30 -14.11
C CYS A 584 -14.07 -10.36 -14.62
N SER A 585 -15.29 -10.85 -14.69
CA SER A 585 -16.45 -10.05 -15.08
C SER A 585 -16.72 -8.91 -14.10
N ASP A 586 -16.67 -9.15 -12.79
CA ASP A 586 -16.87 -8.12 -11.77
C ASP A 586 -15.71 -7.12 -11.73
N ILE A 587 -14.47 -7.56 -11.93
CA ILE A 587 -13.31 -6.66 -12.07
C ILE A 587 -13.50 -5.72 -13.27
N MET A 588 -13.92 -6.26 -14.42
CA MET A 588 -14.16 -5.44 -15.60
C MET A 588 -15.38 -4.53 -15.46
N ASN A 589 -16.39 -4.93 -14.66
CA ASN A 589 -17.50 -4.05 -14.30
C ASN A 589 -17.02 -2.87 -13.44
N ALA A 590 -16.14 -3.13 -12.47
CA ALA A 590 -15.54 -2.09 -11.65
C ALA A 590 -14.70 -1.12 -12.49
N ILE A 591 -13.85 -1.64 -13.39
CA ILE A 591 -13.06 -0.81 -14.31
C ILE A 591 -14.00 0.08 -15.15
N ALA A 592 -14.99 -0.50 -15.80
CA ALA A 592 -15.92 0.25 -16.65
C ALA A 592 -16.71 1.30 -15.87
N TYR A 593 -17.14 0.99 -14.65
CA TYR A 593 -17.86 1.92 -13.77
C TYR A 593 -17.07 3.19 -13.47
N PHE A 594 -15.77 3.04 -13.17
CA PHE A 594 -14.93 4.18 -12.80
C PHE A 594 -14.33 4.91 -14.01
N THR A 595 -14.28 4.28 -15.19
CA THR A 595 -13.52 4.81 -16.34
C THR A 595 -14.37 5.19 -17.55
N THR A 596 -15.67 4.88 -17.56
CA THR A 596 -16.56 5.20 -18.69
C THR A 596 -17.78 5.98 -18.24
N ASP A 597 -18.25 6.94 -19.05
CA ASP A 597 -19.35 7.84 -18.69
C ASP A 597 -20.72 7.16 -18.55
N ASN A 598 -20.99 6.11 -19.31
CA ASN A 598 -22.26 5.37 -19.29
C ASN A 598 -22.00 3.86 -19.48
N PRO A 599 -21.53 3.16 -18.45
CA PRO A 599 -21.26 1.75 -18.56
C PRO A 599 -22.58 0.95 -18.55
N ASP A 600 -22.83 0.19 -19.61
CA ASP A 600 -23.86 -0.86 -19.60
C ASP A 600 -23.31 -2.11 -18.92
N ILE A 601 -23.34 -2.14 -17.59
CA ILE A 601 -22.68 -3.14 -16.74
C ILE A 601 -23.54 -3.49 -15.53
N SER A 602 -23.23 -4.63 -14.90
CA SER A 602 -23.79 -4.97 -13.60
C SER A 602 -23.07 -4.18 -12.48
N LEU A 603 -23.85 -3.56 -11.62
CA LEU A 603 -23.37 -2.83 -10.45
C LEU A 603 -23.28 -3.72 -9.18
N SER A 604 -23.48 -5.03 -9.31
CA SER A 604 -23.46 -5.97 -8.17
C SER A 604 -22.13 -5.97 -7.41
N PHE A 605 -21.01 -5.64 -8.07
CA PHE A 605 -19.71 -5.52 -7.44
C PHE A 605 -19.66 -4.44 -6.35
N LEU A 606 -20.49 -3.39 -6.42
CA LEU A 606 -20.54 -2.34 -5.40
C LEU A 606 -20.90 -2.89 -4.01
N ASN A 607 -21.75 -3.92 -3.96
CA ASN A 607 -22.13 -4.58 -2.70
C ASN A 607 -20.97 -5.40 -2.09
N LYS A 608 -19.89 -5.60 -2.85
CA LYS A 608 -18.68 -6.32 -2.42
C LYS A 608 -17.57 -5.37 -1.95
N ARG A 609 -17.87 -4.07 -1.86
CA ARG A 609 -16.95 -3.07 -1.31
C ARG A 609 -16.72 -3.34 0.17
N LEU A 610 -15.46 -3.30 0.58
CA LEU A 610 -15.06 -3.49 1.96
C LEU A 610 -15.06 -2.18 2.72
N SER A 611 -15.36 -2.27 4.01
CA SER A 611 -15.17 -1.17 4.96
C SER A 611 -14.00 -1.51 5.86
N SER A 612 -13.09 -0.56 6.07
CA SER A 612 -12.09 -0.70 7.11
C SER A 612 -12.79 -0.72 8.47
N ARG A 613 -12.42 -1.71 9.29
CA ARG A 613 -12.96 -1.83 10.65
C ARG A 613 -11.97 -1.21 11.61
N TYR A 614 -12.39 -0.13 12.21
CA TYR A 614 -11.66 0.45 13.31
C TYR A 614 -11.91 -0.37 14.57
N SER A 615 -10.99 -1.22 14.94
CA SER A 615 -11.05 -1.98 16.18
C SER A 615 -9.93 -1.54 17.12
N ILE A 616 -10.26 -0.61 18.01
CA ILE A 616 -9.36 -0.16 19.09
C ILE A 616 -8.95 -1.33 20.01
N CYS A 617 -9.84 -2.31 20.19
CA CYS A 617 -9.67 -3.34 21.23
C CYS A 617 -8.80 -4.52 20.81
N SER A 618 -8.57 -4.78 19.54
CA SER A 618 -7.86 -5.99 19.09
C SER A 618 -6.36 -5.80 18.86
N MET A 619 -5.86 -4.57 18.94
CA MET A 619 -4.47 -4.24 18.56
C MET A 619 -3.57 -3.88 19.73
N TRP A 620 -4.14 -3.68 20.91
CA TRP A 620 -3.43 -3.29 22.13
C TRP A 620 -3.55 -4.33 23.25
N ASN A 621 -4.08 -5.52 22.95
CA ASN A 621 -4.12 -6.64 23.91
C ASN A 621 -3.07 -7.71 23.58
#